data_2828d507ad358690e35d35fb219eadf2
#
_entry.id   2828d507ad358690e35d35fb219eadf2
#
_cell.length_a   1.000
_cell.length_b   1.000
_cell.length_c   1.000
_cell.angle_alpha   90.00
_cell.angle_beta   90.00
_cell.angle_gamma   90.00
#
_symmetry.space_group_name_H-M   'P 1'
#
loop_
_entity.id
_entity.type
_entity.pdbx_description
1 polymer ?
#
loop_
_entity_poly.entity_id
_entity_poly.type
_entity_poly.pdbx_seq_one_letter_code
_entity_poly.pdbx_strand_id
1 'polypeptide(L)'
;MEWVKIKIGTSLFYYIYLLACAGVFVALYFGLRKKSEKMQKWVLFGVLAFNFVLHFLKLSFPEYISKGFPSIVRKCTPENICAVSTMIFPFIYLSNWKTGKDYMFYLGMISGILGCVAPLPAIGLNFYSLEAIRCIICHASLWQVPLLMVLFGQHKLDYRRIWKCFAMYFIVLCVIIVNELILIRIGWVETATLEEFFDASQRDMGYAIGLPAGVMEEIGKYVLWMTPKAWKDPYIPILWELFPVIIYGGLACLGLCAYWEHEHIKQDVLTVVNKIKEFIAKHSEKSEENSQNTDDTE
;
A
#
# COMPACT_ATOMS: atom_id res chain seq x y z
N MET A 1 -4.33 -30.15 -15.31
CA MET A 1 -3.21 -30.51 -14.41
C MET A 1 -3.30 -29.64 -13.16
N GLU A 2 -3.83 -30.17 -12.06
CA GLU A 2 -4.07 -29.43 -10.79
C GLU A 2 -2.75 -28.97 -10.12
N TRP A 3 -1.65 -29.70 -10.31
CA TRP A 3 -0.36 -29.41 -9.68
C TRP A 3 0.33 -28.15 -10.21
N VAL A 4 -0.10 -27.61 -11.36
CA VAL A 4 0.42 -26.38 -11.96
C VAL A 4 -0.27 -25.12 -11.44
N LYS A 5 -1.38 -25.29 -10.69
CA LYS A 5 -2.15 -24.18 -10.15
C LYS A 5 -1.45 -23.57 -8.93
N ILE A 6 -1.54 -22.25 -8.81
CA ILE A 6 -1.03 -21.51 -7.66
C ILE A 6 -1.98 -21.72 -6.48
N LYS A 7 -1.50 -22.37 -5.42
CA LYS A 7 -2.22 -22.55 -4.15
C LYS A 7 -1.31 -22.11 -3.01
N ILE A 8 -1.74 -21.14 -2.21
CA ILE A 8 -0.95 -20.57 -1.11
C ILE A 8 -0.52 -21.68 -0.16
N GLY A 9 0.77 -21.72 0.15
CA GLY A 9 1.36 -22.62 1.14
C GLY A 9 1.36 -24.10 0.80
N THR A 10 0.79 -24.51 -0.35
CA THR A 10 0.64 -25.95 -0.67
C THR A 10 1.20 -26.35 -2.02
N SER A 11 1.23 -25.47 -3.03
CA SER A 11 1.76 -25.83 -4.34
C SER A 11 3.25 -25.52 -4.48
N LEU A 12 3.98 -26.41 -5.16
CA LEU A 12 5.39 -26.19 -5.46
C LEU A 12 5.62 -24.89 -6.23
N PHE A 13 4.74 -24.55 -7.18
CA PHE A 13 4.84 -23.33 -7.98
C PHE A 13 4.66 -22.05 -7.16
N TYR A 14 3.92 -22.11 -6.04
CA TYR A 14 3.84 -21.00 -5.09
C TYR A 14 5.22 -20.69 -4.49
N TYR A 15 5.98 -21.69 -4.06
CA TYR A 15 7.31 -21.47 -3.49
C TYR A 15 8.34 -21.10 -4.58
N ILE A 16 8.24 -21.71 -5.78
CA ILE A 16 9.12 -21.36 -6.90
C ILE A 16 9.03 -19.87 -7.24
N TYR A 17 7.81 -19.32 -7.34
CA TYR A 17 7.71 -17.91 -7.68
C TYR A 17 8.17 -16.98 -6.54
N LEU A 18 7.94 -17.34 -5.28
CA LEU A 18 8.47 -16.56 -4.15
C LEU A 18 10.00 -16.52 -4.18
N LEU A 19 10.62 -17.67 -4.40
CA LEU A 19 12.07 -17.77 -4.57
C LEU A 19 12.55 -16.99 -5.80
N ALA A 20 11.81 -17.04 -6.91
CA ALA A 20 12.13 -16.26 -8.11
C ALA A 20 12.05 -14.75 -7.82
N CYS A 21 11.02 -14.28 -7.14
CA CYS A 21 10.92 -12.86 -6.72
C CYS A 21 12.11 -12.45 -5.84
N ALA A 22 12.46 -13.27 -4.84
CA ALA A 22 13.63 -13.01 -4.00
C ALA A 22 14.93 -13.03 -4.80
N GLY A 23 15.09 -13.99 -5.72
CA GLY A 23 16.25 -14.12 -6.60
C GLY A 23 16.41 -12.91 -7.54
N VAL A 24 15.32 -12.41 -8.12
CA VAL A 24 15.34 -11.20 -8.96
C VAL A 24 15.76 -9.99 -8.13
N PHE A 25 15.24 -9.82 -6.92
CA PHE A 25 15.66 -8.75 -6.02
C PHE A 25 17.17 -8.81 -5.74
N VAL A 26 17.68 -9.99 -5.37
CA VAL A 26 19.09 -10.21 -5.08
C VAL A 26 19.94 -9.91 -6.32
N ALA A 27 19.52 -10.38 -7.49
CA ALA A 27 20.22 -10.14 -8.76
C ALA A 27 20.26 -8.64 -9.11
N LEU A 28 19.15 -7.92 -8.97
CA LEU A 28 19.09 -6.47 -9.16
C LEU A 28 19.99 -5.72 -8.17
N TYR A 29 19.93 -6.08 -6.89
CA TYR A 29 20.76 -5.45 -5.87
C TYR A 29 22.26 -5.62 -6.16
N PHE A 30 22.74 -6.86 -6.31
CA PHE A 30 24.16 -7.13 -6.54
C PHE A 30 24.64 -6.68 -7.92
N GLY A 31 23.78 -6.77 -8.94
CA GLY A 31 24.09 -6.30 -10.29
C GLY A 31 24.21 -4.78 -10.39
N LEU A 32 23.43 -4.04 -9.59
CA LEU A 32 23.36 -2.58 -9.68
C LEU A 32 24.16 -1.84 -8.61
N ARG A 33 24.41 -2.42 -7.43
CA ARG A 33 25.02 -1.70 -6.28
C ARG A 33 26.37 -1.01 -6.58
N LYS A 34 27.14 -1.53 -7.56
CA LYS A 34 28.43 -0.97 -7.99
C LYS A 34 28.33 -0.13 -9.28
N LYS A 35 27.15 0.05 -9.83
CA LYS A 35 26.93 0.82 -11.06
C LYS A 35 26.70 2.30 -10.74
N SER A 36 26.86 3.15 -11.75
CA SER A 36 26.59 4.57 -11.60
C SER A 36 25.13 4.82 -11.21
N GLU A 37 24.87 5.89 -10.46
CA GLU A 37 23.51 6.31 -10.07
C GLU A 37 22.57 6.45 -11.27
N LYS A 38 23.09 6.99 -12.40
CA LYS A 38 22.35 7.09 -13.65
C LYS A 38 21.89 5.71 -14.15
N MET A 39 22.76 4.71 -14.12
CA MET A 39 22.43 3.36 -14.57
C MET A 39 21.41 2.71 -13.63
N GLN A 40 21.62 2.80 -12.32
CA GLN A 40 20.67 2.33 -11.32
C GLN A 40 19.28 2.93 -11.56
N LYS A 41 19.22 4.26 -11.71
CA LYS A 41 17.96 5.00 -11.94
C LYS A 41 17.23 4.51 -13.20
N TRP A 42 17.93 4.36 -14.32
CA TRP A 42 17.28 3.96 -15.57
C TRP A 42 16.86 2.50 -15.60
N VAL A 43 17.63 1.58 -14.97
CA VAL A 43 17.22 0.18 -14.86
C VAL A 43 15.98 0.04 -13.97
N LEU A 44 15.95 0.68 -12.80
CA LEU A 44 14.78 0.65 -11.92
C LEU A 44 13.54 1.30 -12.57
N PHE A 45 13.74 2.42 -13.26
CA PHE A 45 12.67 3.01 -14.06
C PHE A 45 12.18 2.05 -15.15
N GLY A 46 13.11 1.36 -15.84
CA GLY A 46 12.75 0.36 -16.85
C GLY A 46 11.87 -0.77 -16.32
N VAL A 47 12.13 -1.23 -15.09
CA VAL A 47 11.27 -2.24 -14.42
C VAL A 47 9.86 -1.69 -14.20
N LEU A 48 9.74 -0.45 -13.70
CA LEU A 48 8.42 0.19 -13.49
C LEU A 48 7.70 0.47 -14.81
N ALA A 49 8.43 0.96 -15.83
CA ALA A 49 7.87 1.22 -17.15
C ALA A 49 7.40 -0.07 -17.82
N PHE A 50 8.15 -1.16 -17.69
CA PHE A 50 7.73 -2.47 -18.17
C PHE A 50 6.44 -2.93 -17.50
N ASN A 51 6.34 -2.78 -16.17
CA ASN A 51 5.13 -3.14 -15.43
C ASN A 51 3.94 -2.25 -15.85
N PHE A 52 4.16 -0.95 -16.06
CA PHE A 52 3.16 -0.04 -16.61
C PHE A 52 2.64 -0.49 -17.98
N VAL A 53 3.54 -0.80 -18.91
CA VAL A 53 3.16 -1.30 -20.24
C VAL A 53 2.39 -2.62 -20.11
N LEU A 54 2.88 -3.54 -19.26
CA LEU A 54 2.24 -4.84 -19.03
C LEU A 54 0.83 -4.71 -18.45
N HIS A 55 0.57 -3.65 -17.68
CA HIS A 55 -0.78 -3.34 -17.18
C HIS A 55 -1.77 -3.09 -18.33
N PHE A 56 -1.38 -2.36 -19.37
CA PHE A 56 -2.23 -2.07 -20.52
C PHE A 56 -2.24 -3.19 -21.56
N LEU A 57 -1.21 -4.04 -21.60
CA LEU A 57 -1.19 -5.21 -22.47
C LEU A 57 -2.28 -6.24 -22.14
N LYS A 58 -2.95 -6.12 -20.99
CA LYS A 58 -4.16 -6.90 -20.70
C LYS A 58 -5.21 -6.82 -21.81
N LEU A 59 -5.30 -5.68 -22.51
CA LEU A 59 -6.19 -5.51 -23.67
C LEU A 59 -5.95 -6.53 -24.77
N SER A 60 -4.77 -7.15 -24.83
CA SER A 60 -4.39 -8.15 -25.81
C SER A 60 -4.42 -9.58 -25.28
N PHE A 61 -4.73 -9.79 -24.00
CA PHE A 61 -4.71 -11.13 -23.40
C PHE A 61 -6.02 -11.88 -23.74
N PRO A 62 -5.93 -13.13 -24.25
CA PRO A 62 -7.10 -13.93 -24.61
C PRO A 62 -8.11 -14.09 -23.47
N GLU A 63 -7.63 -14.19 -22.22
CA GLU A 63 -8.45 -14.34 -21.02
C GLU A 63 -9.37 -13.12 -20.78
N TYR A 64 -8.97 -11.94 -21.27
CA TYR A 64 -9.76 -10.71 -21.17
C TYR A 64 -10.56 -10.44 -22.44
N ILE A 65 -10.00 -10.72 -23.63
CA ILE A 65 -10.68 -10.53 -24.92
C ILE A 65 -11.99 -11.31 -24.93
N SER A 66 -12.01 -12.53 -24.37
CA SER A 66 -13.21 -13.36 -24.28
C SER A 66 -14.35 -12.77 -23.45
N LYS A 67 -14.05 -11.80 -22.57
CA LYS A 67 -15.04 -11.13 -21.68
C LYS A 67 -15.71 -9.92 -22.33
N GLY A 68 -15.28 -9.52 -23.52
CA GLY A 68 -15.81 -8.37 -24.24
C GLY A 68 -15.23 -7.03 -23.84
N PHE A 69 -15.47 -6.01 -24.68
CA PHE A 69 -14.82 -4.69 -24.59
C PHE A 69 -14.99 -3.99 -23.22
N PRO A 70 -16.19 -3.88 -22.60
CA PRO A 70 -16.29 -3.16 -21.34
C PRO A 70 -15.42 -3.74 -20.22
N SER A 71 -15.44 -5.07 -20.07
CA SER A 71 -14.67 -5.77 -19.03
C SER A 71 -13.15 -5.63 -19.20
N ILE A 72 -12.67 -5.63 -20.46
CA ILE A 72 -11.24 -5.48 -20.75
C ILE A 72 -10.75 -4.10 -20.34
N VAL A 73 -11.46 -3.06 -20.78
CA VAL A 73 -11.05 -1.67 -20.50
C VAL A 73 -11.08 -1.38 -19.02
N ARG A 74 -12.11 -1.86 -18.30
CA ARG A 74 -12.19 -1.74 -16.85
C ARG A 74 -10.92 -2.24 -16.16
N LYS A 75 -10.40 -3.41 -16.59
CA LYS A 75 -9.16 -3.99 -16.02
C LYS A 75 -7.90 -3.16 -16.26
N CYS A 76 -7.94 -2.20 -17.18
CA CYS A 76 -6.84 -1.25 -17.42
C CYS A 76 -7.04 0.10 -16.74
N THR A 77 -8.17 0.32 -16.06
CA THR A 77 -8.44 1.54 -15.30
C THR A 77 -7.91 1.42 -13.87
N PRO A 78 -7.91 2.49 -13.07
CA PRO A 78 -7.54 2.46 -11.65
C PRO A 78 -8.59 1.74 -10.79
N GLU A 79 -8.79 0.43 -10.99
CA GLU A 79 -9.81 -0.38 -10.32
C GLU A 79 -9.44 -0.79 -8.88
N ASN A 80 -8.15 -0.74 -8.52
CA ASN A 80 -7.66 -1.08 -7.19
C ASN A 80 -6.30 -0.42 -6.90
N ILE A 81 -5.84 -0.51 -5.66
CA ILE A 81 -4.60 0.14 -5.19
C ILE A 81 -3.38 -0.30 -6.02
N CYS A 82 -3.26 -1.59 -6.36
CA CYS A 82 -2.13 -2.11 -7.13
C CYS A 82 -2.16 -1.58 -8.58
N ALA A 83 -3.35 -1.47 -9.19
CA ALA A 83 -3.52 -0.89 -10.52
C ALA A 83 -3.09 0.60 -10.52
N VAL A 84 -3.59 1.39 -9.56
CA VAL A 84 -3.17 2.79 -9.40
C VAL A 84 -1.67 2.89 -9.19
N SER A 85 -1.10 2.08 -8.28
CA SER A 85 0.35 2.09 -8.00
C SER A 85 1.17 1.76 -9.24
N THR A 86 0.76 0.75 -10.01
CA THR A 86 1.41 0.39 -11.29
C THR A 86 1.39 1.57 -12.27
N MET A 87 0.29 2.33 -12.32
CA MET A 87 0.14 3.46 -13.22
C MET A 87 0.96 4.68 -12.79
N ILE A 88 1.06 4.99 -11.51
CA ILE A 88 1.65 6.25 -11.02
C ILE A 88 3.13 6.12 -10.61
N PHE A 89 3.59 4.94 -10.19
CA PHE A 89 4.96 4.77 -9.66
C PHE A 89 6.07 5.13 -10.65
N PRO A 90 5.99 4.84 -11.97
CA PRO A 90 7.02 5.29 -12.90
C PRO A 90 7.19 6.81 -12.90
N PHE A 91 6.10 7.57 -12.81
CA PHE A 91 6.12 9.04 -12.82
C PHE A 91 6.60 9.60 -11.46
N ILE A 92 6.16 9.02 -10.35
CA ILE A 92 6.64 9.38 -9.01
C ILE A 92 8.15 9.13 -8.91
N TYR A 93 8.63 8.00 -9.41
CA TYR A 93 10.04 7.63 -9.36
C TYR A 93 10.93 8.64 -10.09
N LEU A 94 10.51 9.12 -11.27
CA LEU A 94 11.26 10.12 -12.03
C LEU A 94 11.14 11.53 -11.45
N SER A 95 10.08 11.82 -10.71
CA SER A 95 9.85 13.13 -10.12
C SER A 95 10.79 13.43 -8.95
N ASN A 96 10.85 14.71 -8.55
CA ASN A 96 11.52 15.15 -7.32
C ASN A 96 10.57 15.17 -6.10
N TRP A 97 9.39 14.59 -6.22
CA TRP A 97 8.35 14.61 -5.19
C TRP A 97 8.65 13.65 -4.05
N LYS A 98 9.27 14.17 -2.98
CA LYS A 98 9.73 13.39 -1.83
C LYS A 98 8.61 12.59 -1.16
N THR A 99 7.47 13.23 -0.89
CA THR A 99 6.30 12.56 -0.27
C THR A 99 5.76 11.43 -1.17
N GLY A 100 5.73 11.65 -2.50
CA GLY A 100 5.34 10.60 -3.44
C GLY A 100 6.29 9.39 -3.39
N LYS A 101 7.60 9.62 -3.25
CA LYS A 101 8.58 8.53 -3.10
C LYS A 101 8.46 7.80 -1.75
N ASP A 102 8.14 8.52 -0.65
CA ASP A 102 7.83 7.87 0.62
C ASP A 102 6.56 7.00 0.49
N TYR A 103 5.50 7.53 -0.12
CA TYR A 103 4.28 6.79 -0.41
C TYR A 103 4.56 5.53 -1.26
N MET A 104 5.35 5.69 -2.33
CA MET A 104 5.77 4.59 -3.18
C MET A 104 6.54 3.52 -2.36
N PHE A 105 7.39 3.92 -1.41
CA PHE A 105 8.10 3.00 -0.54
C PHE A 105 7.15 2.29 0.42
N TYR A 106 6.39 3.02 1.24
CA TYR A 106 5.55 2.40 2.27
C TYR A 106 4.44 1.55 1.67
N LEU A 107 3.69 2.09 0.73
CA LEU A 107 2.62 1.34 0.09
C LEU A 107 3.17 0.18 -0.75
N GLY A 108 4.24 0.42 -1.50
CA GLY A 108 4.88 -0.60 -2.31
C GLY A 108 5.39 -1.76 -1.46
N MET A 109 6.06 -1.49 -0.33
CA MET A 109 6.53 -2.53 0.60
C MET A 109 5.34 -3.33 1.17
N ILE A 110 4.32 -2.65 1.67
CA ILE A 110 3.18 -3.33 2.31
C ILE A 110 2.38 -4.10 1.25
N SER A 111 1.86 -3.42 0.23
CA SER A 111 0.97 -4.05 -0.77
C SER A 111 1.70 -5.01 -1.70
N GLY A 112 2.95 -4.70 -2.08
CA GLY A 112 3.75 -5.54 -2.96
C GLY A 112 4.16 -6.84 -2.29
N ILE A 113 4.63 -6.80 -1.03
CA ILE A 113 4.98 -8.02 -0.27
C ILE A 113 3.73 -8.85 0.02
N LEU A 114 2.65 -8.22 0.50
CA LEU A 114 1.39 -8.93 0.74
C LEU A 114 0.85 -9.55 -0.54
N GLY A 115 0.91 -8.82 -1.67
CA GLY A 115 0.47 -9.34 -2.97
C GLY A 115 1.38 -10.46 -3.52
N CYS A 116 2.66 -10.53 -3.11
CA CYS A 116 3.50 -11.70 -3.40
C CYS A 116 3.17 -12.87 -2.49
N VAL A 117 2.99 -12.65 -1.19
CA VAL A 117 2.69 -13.72 -0.22
C VAL A 117 1.29 -14.28 -0.40
N ALA A 118 0.32 -13.40 -0.68
CA ALA A 118 -1.07 -13.77 -0.93
C ALA A 118 -1.53 -13.22 -2.30
N PRO A 119 -1.13 -13.85 -3.42
CA PRO A 119 -1.46 -13.41 -4.78
C PRO A 119 -2.91 -13.72 -5.13
N LEU A 120 -3.87 -13.09 -4.42
CA LEU A 120 -5.30 -13.37 -4.54
C LEU A 120 -5.80 -13.44 -6.00
N PRO A 121 -5.42 -12.52 -6.93
CA PRO A 121 -5.85 -12.62 -8.31
C PRO A 121 -5.27 -13.80 -9.09
N ALA A 122 -4.19 -14.40 -8.60
CA ALA A 122 -3.51 -15.53 -9.26
C ALA A 122 -3.84 -16.89 -8.64
N ILE A 123 -4.57 -16.92 -7.50
CA ILE A 123 -4.95 -18.18 -6.84
C ILE A 123 -5.83 -19.01 -7.77
N GLY A 124 -5.48 -20.29 -7.90
CA GLY A 124 -6.21 -21.23 -8.76
C GLY A 124 -5.91 -21.12 -10.25
N LEU A 125 -5.19 -20.07 -10.68
CA LEU A 125 -4.73 -19.94 -12.06
C LEU A 125 -3.56 -20.88 -12.32
N ASN A 126 -3.41 -21.24 -13.62
CA ASN A 126 -2.22 -21.91 -14.10
C ASN A 126 -1.02 -20.95 -13.94
N PHE A 127 0.07 -21.44 -13.36
CA PHE A 127 1.29 -20.66 -13.18
C PHE A 127 1.82 -20.00 -14.47
N TYR A 128 1.65 -20.68 -15.60
CA TYR A 128 2.09 -20.19 -16.92
C TYR A 128 1.06 -19.29 -17.62
N SER A 129 -0.08 -18.98 -16.99
CA SER A 129 -1.02 -18.02 -17.57
C SER A 129 -0.43 -16.61 -17.56
N LEU A 130 -0.75 -15.82 -18.59
CA LEU A 130 -0.29 -14.44 -18.70
C LEU A 130 -0.74 -13.61 -17.48
N GLU A 131 -1.94 -13.86 -16.98
CA GLU A 131 -2.47 -13.15 -15.81
C GLU A 131 -1.70 -13.49 -14.52
N ALA A 132 -1.35 -14.77 -14.31
CA ALA A 132 -0.54 -15.16 -13.15
C ALA A 132 0.87 -14.53 -13.20
N ILE A 133 1.53 -14.61 -14.37
CA ILE A 133 2.86 -14.01 -14.57
C ILE A 133 2.82 -12.49 -14.37
N ARG A 134 1.83 -11.82 -14.96
CA ARG A 134 1.62 -10.38 -14.78
C ARG A 134 1.40 -10.01 -13.34
N CYS A 135 0.55 -10.74 -12.62
CA CYS A 135 0.27 -10.52 -11.20
C CYS A 135 1.56 -10.59 -10.36
N ILE A 136 2.38 -11.60 -10.60
CA ILE A 136 3.67 -11.80 -9.92
C ILE A 136 4.63 -10.64 -10.21
N ILE A 137 4.81 -10.28 -11.48
CA ILE A 137 5.70 -9.18 -11.90
C ILE A 137 5.22 -7.85 -11.30
N CYS A 138 3.92 -7.60 -11.33
CA CYS A 138 3.32 -6.40 -10.75
C CYS A 138 3.71 -6.27 -9.27
N HIS A 139 3.33 -7.25 -8.44
CA HIS A 139 3.56 -7.17 -7.02
C HIS A 139 5.05 -7.19 -6.66
N ALA A 140 5.87 -7.97 -7.37
CA ALA A 140 7.32 -7.97 -7.17
C ALA A 140 7.92 -6.58 -7.44
N SER A 141 7.59 -5.95 -8.56
CA SER A 141 8.13 -4.62 -8.91
C SER A 141 7.67 -3.52 -7.94
N LEU A 142 6.45 -3.61 -7.37
CA LEU A 142 5.91 -2.63 -6.44
C LEU A 142 6.72 -2.53 -5.13
N TRP A 143 7.34 -3.60 -4.64
CA TRP A 143 8.17 -3.54 -3.45
C TRP A 143 9.67 -3.48 -3.75
N GLN A 144 10.14 -4.19 -4.79
CA GLN A 144 11.56 -4.27 -5.11
C GLN A 144 12.15 -2.93 -5.53
N VAL A 145 11.45 -2.20 -6.41
CA VAL A 145 11.97 -0.93 -6.91
C VAL A 145 12.05 0.15 -5.83
N PRO A 146 11.00 0.39 -5.02
CA PRO A 146 11.09 1.35 -3.92
C PRO A 146 12.14 0.99 -2.88
N LEU A 147 12.28 -0.29 -2.55
CA LEU A 147 13.31 -0.74 -1.63
C LEU A 147 14.72 -0.48 -2.20
N LEU A 148 14.96 -0.83 -3.46
CA LEU A 148 16.25 -0.59 -4.13
C LEU A 148 16.55 0.91 -4.27
N MET A 149 15.53 1.74 -4.52
CA MET A 149 15.66 3.20 -4.55
C MET A 149 16.22 3.75 -3.23
N VAL A 150 15.74 3.24 -2.10
CA VAL A 150 16.22 3.64 -0.76
C VAL A 150 17.60 3.03 -0.47
N LEU A 151 17.80 1.74 -0.77
CA LEU A 151 19.08 1.05 -0.54
C LEU A 151 20.23 1.66 -1.35
N PHE A 152 19.97 2.19 -2.54
CA PHE A 152 20.98 2.87 -3.37
C PHE A 152 21.13 4.37 -3.04
N GLY A 153 20.42 4.87 -2.02
CA GLY A 153 20.51 6.27 -1.60
C GLY A 153 19.85 7.28 -2.54
N GLN A 154 19.08 6.83 -3.54
CA GLN A 154 18.37 7.71 -4.49
C GLN A 154 17.21 8.46 -3.82
N HIS A 155 16.76 7.98 -2.68
CA HIS A 155 15.75 8.61 -1.85
C HIS A 155 16.05 8.38 -0.37
N LYS A 156 15.87 9.44 0.45
CA LYS A 156 15.93 9.38 1.91
C LYS A 156 14.52 9.45 2.46
N LEU A 157 14.17 8.43 3.24
CA LEU A 157 12.90 8.40 3.96
C LEU A 157 12.87 9.52 5.00
N ASP A 158 11.67 9.89 5.42
CA ASP A 158 11.45 10.81 6.53
C ASP A 158 10.12 10.41 7.20
N TYR A 159 10.22 9.81 8.38
CA TYR A 159 9.06 9.31 9.11
C TYR A 159 8.02 10.40 9.41
N ARG A 160 8.44 11.67 9.48
CA ARG A 160 7.55 12.82 9.68
C ARG A 160 6.60 13.07 8.50
N ARG A 161 6.85 12.44 7.34
CA ARG A 161 5.97 12.51 6.16
C ARG A 161 4.95 11.36 6.08
N ILE A 162 4.97 10.40 7.01
CA ILE A 162 4.06 9.22 6.99
C ILE A 162 2.60 9.66 6.95
N TRP A 163 2.21 10.70 7.69
CA TRP A 163 0.83 11.19 7.67
C TRP A 163 0.40 11.71 6.28
N LYS A 164 1.33 12.26 5.49
CA LYS A 164 1.06 12.65 4.09
C LYS A 164 0.87 11.44 3.19
N CYS A 165 1.53 10.33 3.50
CA CYS A 165 1.33 9.07 2.80
C CYS A 165 -0.07 8.50 3.05
N PHE A 166 -0.61 8.65 4.27
CA PHE A 166 -2.01 8.30 4.54
C PHE A 166 -2.97 9.19 3.77
N ALA A 167 -2.74 10.49 3.74
CA ALA A 167 -3.57 11.39 2.92
C ALA A 167 -3.56 10.97 1.43
N MET A 168 -2.40 10.61 0.89
CA MET A 168 -2.29 10.09 -0.48
C MET A 168 -3.04 8.76 -0.65
N TYR A 169 -2.95 7.85 0.32
CA TYR A 169 -3.68 6.60 0.30
C TYR A 169 -5.19 6.83 0.18
N PHE A 170 -5.76 7.70 1.03
CA PHE A 170 -7.18 8.03 0.99
C PHE A 170 -7.60 8.74 -0.31
N ILE A 171 -6.73 9.60 -0.86
CA ILE A 171 -6.96 10.21 -2.18
C ILE A 171 -7.02 9.11 -3.26
N VAL A 172 -6.13 8.13 -3.22
CA VAL A 172 -6.15 7.00 -4.16
C VAL A 172 -7.44 6.19 -4.05
N LEU A 173 -7.94 5.94 -2.83
CA LEU A 173 -9.24 5.28 -2.64
C LEU A 173 -10.38 6.10 -3.24
N CYS A 174 -10.39 7.41 -3.04
CA CYS A 174 -11.36 8.30 -3.69
C CYS A 174 -11.30 8.18 -5.23
N VAL A 175 -10.09 8.17 -5.80
CA VAL A 175 -9.90 7.99 -7.25
C VAL A 175 -10.47 6.66 -7.73
N ILE A 176 -10.25 5.56 -6.99
CA ILE A 176 -10.80 4.24 -7.31
C ILE A 176 -12.34 4.27 -7.30
N ILE A 177 -12.94 4.85 -6.25
CA ILE A 177 -14.40 4.96 -6.14
C ILE A 177 -14.97 5.79 -7.31
N VAL A 178 -14.39 6.96 -7.58
CA VAL A 178 -14.84 7.83 -8.67
C VAL A 178 -14.70 7.12 -10.03
N ASN A 179 -13.60 6.41 -10.25
CA ASN A 179 -13.41 5.60 -11.45
C ASN A 179 -14.54 4.59 -11.63
N GLU A 180 -14.86 3.81 -10.60
CA GLU A 180 -15.94 2.81 -10.67
C GLU A 180 -17.31 3.46 -10.91
N LEU A 181 -17.60 4.58 -10.25
CA LEU A 181 -18.86 5.35 -10.48
C LEU A 181 -18.98 5.82 -11.93
N ILE A 182 -17.87 6.31 -12.53
CA ILE A 182 -17.84 6.69 -13.94
C ILE A 182 -18.12 5.47 -14.83
N LEU A 183 -17.45 4.34 -14.57
CA LEU A 183 -17.62 3.11 -15.35
C LEU A 183 -19.06 2.57 -15.31
N ILE A 184 -19.71 2.65 -14.13
CA ILE A 184 -21.13 2.31 -13.98
C ILE A 184 -21.99 3.28 -14.82
N ARG A 185 -21.75 4.58 -14.69
CA ARG A 185 -22.54 5.60 -15.37
C ARG A 185 -22.50 5.50 -16.90
N ILE A 186 -21.36 5.08 -17.46
CA ILE A 186 -21.20 4.88 -18.92
C ILE A 186 -21.60 3.47 -19.39
N GLY A 187 -22.11 2.61 -18.47
CA GLY A 187 -22.56 1.27 -18.80
C GLY A 187 -21.43 0.25 -19.09
N TRP A 188 -20.23 0.51 -18.63
CA TRP A 188 -19.10 -0.40 -18.80
C TRP A 188 -18.99 -1.47 -17.71
N VAL A 189 -19.85 -1.41 -16.72
CA VAL A 189 -20.03 -2.42 -15.69
C VAL A 189 -21.47 -2.92 -15.79
N GLU A 190 -21.66 -4.09 -16.40
CA GLU A 190 -22.94 -4.60 -16.84
C GLU A 190 -23.95 -4.91 -15.71
N THR A 191 -23.48 -5.14 -14.48
CA THR A 191 -24.32 -5.72 -13.43
C THR A 191 -24.47 -4.87 -12.18
N ALA A 192 -23.92 -3.65 -12.14
CA ALA A 192 -23.95 -2.89 -10.92
C ALA A 192 -24.98 -1.77 -10.95
N THR A 193 -26.03 -1.97 -10.19
CA THR A 193 -26.85 -0.85 -9.68
C THR A 193 -26.07 -0.04 -8.65
N LEU A 194 -26.52 1.17 -8.33
CA LEU A 194 -25.93 1.94 -7.23
C LEU A 194 -26.03 1.22 -5.87
N GLU A 195 -27.05 0.39 -5.68
CA GLU A 195 -27.21 -0.43 -4.47
C GLU A 195 -26.14 -1.52 -4.38
N GLU A 196 -25.92 -2.25 -5.50
CA GLU A 196 -24.84 -3.24 -5.59
C GLU A 196 -23.45 -2.61 -5.50
N PHE A 197 -23.30 -1.33 -5.87
CA PHE A 197 -22.03 -0.61 -5.74
C PHE A 197 -21.56 -0.51 -4.30
N PHE A 198 -22.48 -0.30 -3.35
CA PHE A 198 -22.16 -0.19 -1.92
C PHE A 198 -22.15 -1.53 -1.19
N ASP A 199 -22.44 -2.63 -1.88
CA ASP A 199 -22.32 -3.98 -1.31
C ASP A 199 -20.87 -4.48 -1.39
N ALA A 200 -20.18 -4.46 -0.24
CA ALA A 200 -18.79 -4.93 -0.12
C ALA A 200 -18.60 -6.39 -0.53
N SER A 201 -19.65 -7.23 -0.49
CA SER A 201 -19.59 -8.64 -0.89
C SER A 201 -19.47 -8.81 -2.41
N GLN A 202 -19.93 -7.84 -3.18
CA GLN A 202 -19.96 -7.86 -4.64
C GLN A 202 -18.73 -7.22 -5.28
N ARG A 203 -17.97 -6.38 -4.55
CA ARG A 203 -16.92 -5.57 -5.13
C ARG A 203 -15.67 -5.48 -4.28
N ASP A 204 -14.56 -5.85 -4.88
CA ASP A 204 -13.22 -5.62 -4.35
C ASP A 204 -12.65 -4.34 -5.01
N MET A 205 -12.90 -3.20 -4.38
CA MET A 205 -12.32 -1.91 -4.77
C MET A 205 -11.20 -1.51 -3.81
N GLY A 206 -10.28 -2.43 -3.52
CA GLY A 206 -9.21 -2.18 -2.57
C GLY A 206 -9.74 -1.99 -1.15
N TYR A 207 -10.88 -2.64 -0.84
CA TYR A 207 -11.61 -2.57 0.44
C TYR A 207 -12.20 -1.20 0.79
N ALA A 208 -12.18 -0.25 -0.13
CA ALA A 208 -12.67 1.11 0.11
C ALA A 208 -14.14 1.18 0.56
N ILE A 209 -14.97 0.22 0.19
CA ILE A 209 -16.40 0.16 0.52
C ILE A 209 -16.65 -0.63 1.82
N GLY A 210 -15.86 -1.65 2.11
CA GLY A 210 -16.02 -2.52 3.26
C GLY A 210 -15.23 -3.81 3.09
N LEU A 211 -15.36 -4.72 4.06
CA LEU A 211 -14.73 -6.04 3.99
C LEU A 211 -15.63 -7.01 3.23
N PRO A 212 -15.14 -7.69 2.19
CA PRO A 212 -15.88 -8.76 1.54
C PRO A 212 -16.05 -9.96 2.47
N ALA A 213 -17.09 -10.75 2.21
CA ALA A 213 -17.34 -12.00 2.93
C ALA A 213 -16.18 -13.01 2.74
N GLY A 214 -16.02 -13.92 3.68
CA GLY A 214 -15.05 -15.00 3.63
C GLY A 214 -13.77 -14.73 4.41
N VAL A 215 -12.59 -14.94 3.79
CA VAL A 215 -11.28 -14.85 4.49
C VAL A 215 -11.08 -13.50 5.19
N MET A 216 -11.64 -12.44 4.64
CA MET A 216 -11.54 -11.09 5.21
C MET A 216 -12.43 -10.89 6.44
N GLU A 217 -13.51 -11.67 6.62
CA GLU A 217 -14.30 -11.62 7.84
C GLU A 217 -13.50 -12.07 9.07
N GLU A 218 -12.62 -13.06 8.92
CA GLU A 218 -11.76 -13.48 10.02
C GLU A 218 -10.73 -12.41 10.40
N ILE A 219 -10.17 -11.71 9.42
CA ILE A 219 -9.27 -10.58 9.66
C ILE A 219 -10.06 -9.38 10.21
N GLY A 220 -11.30 -9.20 9.74
CA GLY A 220 -12.17 -8.10 10.15
C GLY A 220 -12.36 -7.99 11.66
N LYS A 221 -12.47 -9.09 12.40
CA LYS A 221 -12.58 -9.04 13.88
C LYS A 221 -11.41 -8.31 14.56
N TYR A 222 -10.20 -8.40 13.97
CA TYR A 222 -9.00 -7.72 14.48
C TYR A 222 -8.89 -6.27 14.03
N VAL A 223 -9.56 -5.90 12.95
CA VAL A 223 -9.51 -4.58 12.33
C VAL A 223 -10.71 -3.74 12.77
N LEU A 224 -11.92 -4.31 12.73
CA LEU A 224 -13.18 -3.60 12.98
C LEU A 224 -13.40 -3.20 14.44
N TRP A 225 -12.66 -3.76 15.41
CA TRP A 225 -12.79 -3.34 16.80
C TRP A 225 -12.39 -1.88 17.01
N MET A 226 -11.49 -1.35 16.17
CA MET A 226 -11.07 0.06 16.20
C MET A 226 -12.06 0.99 15.49
N THR A 227 -12.92 0.44 14.62
CA THR A 227 -13.83 1.22 13.80
C THR A 227 -15.10 1.54 14.58
N PRO A 228 -15.51 2.82 14.66
CA PRO A 228 -16.78 3.20 15.28
C PRO A 228 -17.97 2.44 14.68
N LYS A 229 -18.94 2.03 15.52
CA LYS A 229 -20.12 1.27 15.05
C LYS A 229 -20.84 1.98 13.92
N ALA A 230 -21.01 3.28 14.02
CA ALA A 230 -21.69 4.10 13.00
C ALA A 230 -20.96 4.11 11.62
N TRP A 231 -19.72 3.67 11.54
CA TRP A 231 -18.93 3.65 10.28
C TRP A 231 -18.79 2.25 9.67
N LYS A 232 -19.14 1.22 10.41
CA LYS A 232 -19.04 -0.18 9.97
C LYS A 232 -20.35 -0.91 9.83
N ASP A 233 -21.46 -0.30 10.28
CA ASP A 233 -22.78 -0.92 10.26
C ASP A 233 -23.87 0.13 9.96
N PRO A 234 -24.20 0.39 8.67
CA PRO A 234 -23.51 -0.10 7.45
C PRO A 234 -22.11 0.50 7.27
N TYR A 235 -21.29 -0.12 6.41
CA TYR A 235 -19.99 0.45 6.07
C TYR A 235 -20.14 1.82 5.40
N ILE A 236 -19.46 2.82 5.97
CA ILE A 236 -19.30 4.11 5.29
C ILE A 236 -18.00 4.03 4.48
N PRO A 237 -18.05 4.14 3.13
CA PRO A 237 -16.88 4.02 2.27
C PRO A 237 -15.71 4.85 2.76
N ILE A 238 -14.51 4.27 2.76
CA ILE A 238 -13.24 4.86 3.22
C ILE A 238 -13.20 5.10 4.75
N LEU A 239 -14.27 5.62 5.38
CA LEU A 239 -14.24 5.96 6.80
C LEU A 239 -14.11 4.73 7.70
N TRP A 240 -14.67 3.59 7.31
CA TRP A 240 -14.62 2.37 8.10
C TRP A 240 -13.17 1.89 8.36
N GLU A 241 -12.26 2.14 7.41
CA GLU A 241 -10.85 1.71 7.51
C GLU A 241 -9.90 2.80 8.03
N LEU A 242 -10.40 4.03 8.28
CA LEU A 242 -9.59 5.18 8.68
C LEU A 242 -8.67 4.85 9.88
N PHE A 243 -9.25 4.41 10.99
CA PHE A 243 -8.48 4.07 12.19
C PHE A 243 -7.59 2.86 12.00
N PRO A 244 -8.07 1.72 11.45
CA PRO A 244 -7.23 0.57 11.17
C PRO A 244 -6.01 0.92 10.31
N VAL A 245 -6.22 1.68 9.23
CA VAL A 245 -5.12 2.07 8.32
C VAL A 245 -4.13 3.00 9.01
N ILE A 246 -4.59 4.00 9.76
CA ILE A 246 -3.70 4.92 10.48
C ILE A 246 -2.91 4.18 11.55
N ILE A 247 -3.52 3.30 12.33
CA ILE A 247 -2.87 2.61 13.45
C ILE A 247 -1.96 1.50 12.94
N TYR A 248 -2.49 0.50 12.23
CA TYR A 248 -1.68 -0.62 11.76
C TYR A 248 -0.72 -0.22 10.63
N GLY A 249 -1.21 0.61 9.69
CA GLY A 249 -0.36 1.17 8.64
C GLY A 249 0.73 2.08 9.21
N GLY A 250 0.41 2.88 10.24
CA GLY A 250 1.38 3.71 10.96
C GLY A 250 2.47 2.90 11.63
N LEU A 251 2.09 1.86 12.37
CA LEU A 251 3.05 0.94 12.99
C LEU A 251 3.91 0.22 11.95
N ALA A 252 3.31 -0.25 10.87
CA ALA A 252 4.05 -0.87 9.77
C ALA A 252 5.02 0.12 9.10
N CYS A 253 4.59 1.35 8.80
CA CYS A 253 5.44 2.38 8.24
C CYS A 253 6.61 2.75 9.17
N LEU A 254 6.35 2.92 10.47
CA LEU A 254 7.40 3.19 11.47
C LEU A 254 8.39 2.02 11.55
N GLY A 255 7.90 0.78 11.57
CA GLY A 255 8.75 -0.41 11.54
C GLY A 255 9.63 -0.48 10.30
N LEU A 256 9.06 -0.17 9.12
CA LEU A 256 9.79 -0.17 7.87
C LEU A 256 10.86 0.93 7.79
N CYS A 257 10.60 2.13 8.32
CA CYS A 257 11.59 3.21 8.28
C CYS A 257 12.56 3.21 9.47
N ALA A 258 12.27 2.46 10.53
CA ALA A 258 13.07 2.46 11.76
C ALA A 258 14.55 2.16 11.49
N TYR A 259 14.87 1.27 10.56
CA TYR A 259 16.25 0.95 10.21
C TYR A 259 17.03 2.17 9.69
N TRP A 260 16.40 3.05 8.90
CA TRP A 260 17.06 4.23 8.31
C TRP A 260 16.91 5.49 9.15
N GLU A 261 15.85 5.59 9.96
CA GLU A 261 15.45 6.81 10.66
C GLU A 261 15.61 6.73 12.18
N HIS A 262 16.17 5.63 12.73
CA HIS A 262 16.22 5.39 14.19
C HIS A 262 16.89 6.52 14.97
N GLU A 263 17.96 7.13 14.44
CA GLU A 263 18.64 8.23 15.14
C GLU A 263 17.77 9.50 15.16
N HIS A 264 17.09 9.84 14.06
CA HIS A 264 16.18 10.98 14.03
C HIS A 264 14.97 10.76 14.93
N ILE A 265 14.37 9.56 14.90
CA ILE A 265 13.26 9.19 15.79
C ILE A 265 13.70 9.33 17.26
N LYS A 266 14.86 8.79 17.60
CA LYS A 266 15.42 8.86 18.95
C LYS A 266 15.63 10.31 19.42
N GLN A 267 16.21 11.15 18.57
CA GLN A 267 16.44 12.58 18.88
C GLN A 267 15.13 13.33 19.10
N ASP A 268 14.12 13.08 18.25
CA ASP A 268 12.82 13.73 18.39
C ASP A 268 12.10 13.27 19.67
N VAL A 269 12.15 11.97 19.98
CA VAL A 269 11.58 11.43 21.24
C VAL A 269 12.27 12.07 22.46
N LEU A 270 13.60 12.14 22.46
CA LEU A 270 14.34 12.80 23.55
C LEU A 270 13.97 14.28 23.71
N THR A 271 13.82 14.98 22.58
CA THR A 271 13.39 16.38 22.58
C THR A 271 11.99 16.56 23.19
N VAL A 272 11.05 15.70 22.83
CA VAL A 272 9.70 15.71 23.41
C VAL A 272 9.73 15.40 24.91
N VAL A 273 10.47 14.36 25.30
CA VAL A 273 10.62 13.98 26.72
C VAL A 273 11.20 15.12 27.54
N ASN A 274 12.24 15.80 27.03
CA ASN A 274 12.85 16.95 27.73
C ASN A 274 11.87 18.12 27.88
N LYS A 275 11.12 18.46 26.82
CA LYS A 275 10.07 19.48 26.89
C LYS A 275 8.97 19.15 27.92
N ILE A 276 8.57 17.88 28.00
CA ILE A 276 7.60 17.43 29.00
C ILE A 276 8.18 17.58 30.41
N LYS A 277 9.45 17.20 30.64
CA LYS A 277 10.12 17.36 31.93
C LYS A 277 10.20 18.83 32.34
N GLU A 278 10.60 19.72 31.41
CA GLU A 278 10.64 21.17 31.66
C GLU A 278 9.26 21.74 31.99
N PHE A 279 8.22 21.28 31.26
CA PHE A 279 6.84 21.69 31.53
C PHE A 279 6.38 21.26 32.91
N ILE A 280 6.64 20.02 33.32
CA ILE A 280 6.30 19.50 34.67
C ILE A 280 7.05 20.28 35.75
N ALA A 281 8.37 20.49 35.62
CA ALA A 281 9.18 21.24 36.59
C ALA A 281 8.63 22.66 36.80
N LYS A 282 8.34 23.37 35.69
CA LYS A 282 7.78 24.73 35.76
C LYS A 282 6.39 24.82 36.43
N HIS A 283 5.58 23.76 36.30
CA HIS A 283 4.29 23.72 36.97
C HIS A 283 4.40 23.31 38.44
N SER A 284 5.39 22.50 38.82
CA SER A 284 5.69 22.15 40.20
C SER A 284 6.17 23.37 40.96
N GLU A 285 7.14 24.15 40.42
CA GLU A 285 7.63 25.40 41.03
C GLU A 285 6.51 26.42 41.27
N LYS A 286 5.61 26.60 40.26
CA LYS A 286 4.45 27.50 40.44
C LYS A 286 3.46 27.03 41.51
N SER A 287 3.31 25.73 41.69
CA SER A 287 2.42 25.16 42.71
C SER A 287 2.99 25.37 44.10
N GLU A 288 4.32 25.24 44.27
CA GLU A 288 5.03 25.52 45.54
C GLU A 288 5.01 27.01 45.92
N GLU A 289 5.22 27.90 44.94
CA GLU A 289 5.17 29.35 45.12
C GLU A 289 3.77 29.84 45.53
N ASN A 290 2.71 29.26 44.95
CA ASN A 290 1.34 29.55 45.34
C ASN A 290 0.96 29.00 46.72
N SER A 291 1.54 27.87 47.15
CA SER A 291 1.31 27.31 48.50
C SER A 291 2.01 28.14 49.59
N GLN A 292 3.19 28.67 49.31
CA GLN A 292 3.90 29.56 50.27
C GLN A 292 3.20 30.92 50.44
N ASN A 293 2.63 31.49 49.36
CA ASN A 293 1.90 32.76 49.42
C ASN A 293 0.54 32.65 50.16
N THR A 294 0.00 31.46 50.34
CA THR A 294 -1.24 31.24 51.12
C THR A 294 -0.97 31.08 52.61
N ASP A 295 0.20 30.58 53.00
CA ASP A 295 0.57 30.45 54.43
C ASP A 295 1.03 31.79 55.06
N ASP A 296 1.47 32.76 54.26
CA ASP A 296 1.88 34.09 54.74
C ASP A 296 0.70 35.09 54.94
N THR A 297 -0.54 34.66 54.71
CA THR A 297 -1.75 35.49 54.75
C THR A 297 -2.72 35.13 55.89
N GLU A 298 -2.40 34.17 56.77
CA GLU A 298 -3.09 33.89 58.04
C GLU A 298 -2.29 34.44 59.24
#